data_b87b0547c98fc8ada60c6e39e15487a3
#
_entry.id   b87b0547c98fc8ada60c6e39e15487a3
#
_cell.length_a   1.000
_cell.length_b   1.000
_cell.length_c   1.000
_cell.angle_alpha   90.00
_cell.angle_beta   90.00
_cell.angle_gamma   90.00
#
_symmetry.space_group_name_H-M   'P 1'
#
loop_
_entity.id
_entity.type
_entity.pdbx_description
1 polymer ?
#
loop_
_entity_poly.entity_id
_entity_poly.type
_entity_poly.pdbx_seq_one_letter_code
_entity_poly.pdbx_strand_id
1 'polypeptide(L)'
;MATASQLPVRIEDTLYTCIEPDRLIEHDPVSVAINMNTKEEKKLPFDYPDYPGSEVKLKRYGMEASYSRCYDGQRFIYSFHYDENIYVATPEHDSIRKVSVKSKYFDKVQLPDELTASPEDFCVNAWYNNLLYDPYREVYYRIAYPPSTLDKGVRPMELVQFGRKNFSIIILDKDFRILGEPLFPDNTYNPTIMLVRPEGLYISDSHYLNPRFNDDILSFRKFELVEE
;
A
#
# COMPACT_ATOMS: atom_id res chain seq x y z
N MET A 1 -10.54 9.98 -4.96
CA MET A 1 -9.17 10.35 -5.43
C MET A 1 -8.45 9.03 -5.61
N ALA A 2 -8.17 8.60 -6.86
CA ALA A 2 -7.43 7.37 -7.07
C ALA A 2 -6.05 7.56 -6.45
N THR A 3 -5.77 6.85 -5.38
CA THR A 3 -4.44 6.84 -4.78
C THR A 3 -3.47 6.27 -5.81
N ALA A 4 -2.25 6.77 -5.86
CA ALA A 4 -1.18 6.26 -6.74
C ALA A 4 -0.91 4.75 -6.57
N SER A 5 -1.58 4.12 -5.62
CA SER A 5 -1.47 2.72 -5.23
C SER A 5 -2.22 1.71 -6.12
N GLN A 6 -3.13 2.17 -6.99
CA GLN A 6 -3.99 1.29 -7.80
C GLN A 6 -4.08 1.76 -9.27
N LEU A 7 -2.99 2.28 -9.80
CA LEU A 7 -2.96 2.80 -11.16
C LEU A 7 -3.28 1.70 -12.18
N PRO A 8 -4.10 2.01 -13.20
CA PRO A 8 -4.28 1.11 -14.34
C PRO A 8 -2.94 0.85 -15.05
N VAL A 9 -2.75 -0.38 -15.49
CA VAL A 9 -1.56 -0.81 -16.23
C VAL A 9 -1.96 -1.26 -17.62
N ARG A 10 -1.33 -0.71 -18.63
CA ARG A 10 -1.51 -1.17 -20.02
C ARG A 10 -0.38 -2.12 -20.39
N ILE A 11 -0.76 -3.31 -20.86
CA ILE A 11 0.14 -4.28 -21.47
C ILE A 11 -0.41 -4.57 -22.87
N GLU A 12 0.31 -4.20 -23.90
CA GLU A 12 -0.15 -4.27 -25.29
C GLU A 12 -1.52 -3.60 -25.48
N ASP A 13 -2.53 -4.36 -25.92
CA ASP A 13 -3.90 -3.89 -26.15
C ASP A 13 -4.83 -4.14 -24.94
N THR A 14 -4.30 -4.54 -23.80
CA THR A 14 -5.06 -4.86 -22.61
C THR A 14 -4.79 -3.84 -21.50
N LEU A 15 -5.86 -3.29 -20.94
CA LEU A 15 -5.85 -2.46 -19.76
C LEU A 15 -6.22 -3.29 -18.54
N TYR A 16 -5.33 -3.34 -17.56
CA TYR A 16 -5.52 -3.99 -16.27
C TYR A 16 -5.89 -2.94 -15.22
N THR A 17 -7.10 -3.02 -14.68
CA THR A 17 -7.57 -2.09 -13.65
C THR A 17 -8.04 -2.82 -12.41
N CYS A 18 -8.00 -2.13 -11.27
CA CYS A 18 -8.53 -2.63 -10.02
C CYS A 18 -10.06 -2.51 -9.99
N ILE A 19 -10.69 -3.40 -9.25
CA ILE A 19 -12.13 -3.38 -8.98
C ILE A 19 -12.30 -3.12 -7.49
N GLU A 20 -13.22 -2.23 -7.15
CA GLU A 20 -13.71 -2.13 -5.76
C GLU A 20 -14.71 -3.25 -5.52
N PRO A 21 -14.68 -3.93 -4.37
CA PRO A 21 -15.60 -5.02 -4.08
C PRO A 21 -17.04 -4.51 -4.01
N ASP A 22 -17.94 -5.24 -4.64
CA ASP A 22 -19.37 -5.00 -4.47
C ASP A 22 -19.82 -5.64 -3.15
N ARG A 23 -20.58 -4.89 -2.39
CA ARG A 23 -21.11 -5.29 -1.08
C ARG A 23 -21.98 -6.54 -1.09
N LEU A 24 -22.45 -6.93 -2.20
CA LEU A 24 -23.44 -7.97 -2.34
C LEU A 24 -22.89 -9.28 -2.92
N ILE A 25 -21.62 -9.32 -3.30
CA ILE A 25 -21.02 -10.45 -4.01
C ILE A 25 -19.96 -11.13 -3.13
N GLU A 26 -20.05 -12.43 -2.98
CA GLU A 26 -19.17 -13.23 -2.11
C GLU A 26 -17.76 -13.43 -2.66
N HIS A 27 -17.58 -13.34 -3.97
CA HIS A 27 -16.31 -13.57 -4.64
C HIS A 27 -16.09 -12.49 -5.69
N ASP A 28 -15.52 -11.37 -5.25
CA ASP A 28 -15.11 -10.32 -6.17
C ASP A 28 -13.64 -10.40 -6.49
N PRO A 29 -13.27 -10.46 -7.76
CA PRO A 29 -11.89 -10.37 -8.16
C PRO A 29 -11.32 -8.99 -7.85
N VAL A 30 -10.04 -8.95 -7.51
CA VAL A 30 -9.34 -7.68 -7.25
C VAL A 30 -9.05 -6.88 -8.51
N SER A 31 -9.12 -7.51 -9.68
CA SER A 31 -8.74 -6.89 -10.95
C SER A 31 -9.56 -7.41 -12.13
N VAL A 32 -9.69 -6.57 -13.15
CA VAL A 32 -10.24 -6.89 -14.46
C VAL A 32 -9.26 -6.52 -15.56
N ALA A 33 -9.23 -7.33 -16.61
CA ALA A 33 -8.53 -7.05 -17.87
C ALA A 33 -9.56 -6.60 -18.93
N ILE A 34 -9.30 -5.48 -19.58
CA ILE A 34 -10.18 -4.90 -20.60
C ILE A 34 -9.39 -4.85 -21.93
N ASN A 35 -9.86 -5.57 -22.93
CA ASN A 35 -9.29 -5.45 -24.28
C ASN A 35 -9.68 -4.08 -24.85
N MET A 36 -8.71 -3.25 -25.16
CA MET A 36 -8.95 -1.87 -25.60
C MET A 36 -9.54 -1.78 -27.01
N ASN A 37 -9.38 -2.82 -27.83
CA ASN A 37 -9.91 -2.87 -29.20
C ASN A 37 -11.36 -3.41 -29.21
N THR A 38 -11.61 -4.58 -28.58
CA THR A 38 -12.91 -5.24 -28.59
C THR A 38 -13.85 -4.75 -27.50
N LYS A 39 -13.30 -4.09 -26.44
CA LYS A 39 -14.00 -3.69 -25.21
C LYS A 39 -14.48 -4.87 -24.36
N GLU A 40 -14.02 -6.08 -24.66
CA GLU A 40 -14.31 -7.24 -23.83
C GLU A 40 -13.63 -7.11 -22.48
N GLU A 41 -14.37 -7.42 -21.42
CA GLU A 41 -13.92 -7.43 -20.03
C GLU A 41 -13.76 -8.86 -19.56
N LYS A 42 -12.65 -9.14 -18.89
CA LYS A 42 -12.36 -10.42 -18.25
C LYS A 42 -12.03 -10.19 -16.78
N LYS A 43 -12.85 -10.70 -15.88
CA LYS A 43 -12.50 -10.78 -14.45
C LYS A 43 -11.31 -11.72 -14.28
N LEU A 44 -10.30 -11.28 -13.54
CA LEU A 44 -9.10 -12.08 -13.33
C LEU A 44 -9.28 -13.00 -12.11
N PRO A 45 -8.74 -14.23 -12.11
CA PRO A 45 -9.02 -15.22 -11.09
C PRO A 45 -8.18 -15.00 -9.80
N PHE A 46 -8.34 -13.83 -9.20
CA PHE A 46 -7.75 -13.50 -7.91
C PHE A 46 -8.74 -12.70 -7.08
N ASP A 47 -9.29 -13.32 -6.05
CA ASP A 47 -10.24 -12.71 -5.13
C ASP A 47 -9.52 -12.04 -3.95
N TYR A 48 -10.27 -11.21 -3.22
CA TYR A 48 -9.78 -10.63 -1.98
C TYR A 48 -9.42 -11.71 -0.97
N PRO A 49 -8.25 -11.62 -0.31
CA PRO A 49 -7.80 -12.64 0.62
C PRO A 49 -8.69 -12.72 1.86
N ASP A 50 -8.73 -13.91 2.45
CA ASP A 50 -9.40 -14.14 3.71
C ASP A 50 -8.57 -13.62 4.88
N TYR A 51 -9.16 -12.75 5.68
CA TYR A 51 -8.58 -12.27 6.91
C TYR A 51 -9.14 -13.02 8.12
N PRO A 52 -8.32 -13.30 9.16
CA PRO A 52 -8.84 -13.87 10.42
C PRO A 52 -9.95 -12.99 11.01
N GLY A 53 -11.06 -13.62 11.40
CA GLY A 53 -12.22 -12.90 11.96
C GLY A 53 -13.13 -12.25 10.92
N SER A 54 -12.98 -12.60 9.66
CA SER A 54 -13.73 -12.01 8.55
C SER A 54 -14.95 -12.80 8.12
N GLU A 55 -15.55 -13.63 8.98
CA GLU A 55 -16.82 -14.28 8.67
C GLU A 55 -17.94 -13.28 8.34
N VAL A 56 -17.71 -12.00 8.62
CA VAL A 56 -18.58 -10.87 8.29
C VAL A 56 -18.02 -10.00 7.17
N LYS A 57 -16.95 -10.44 6.53
CA LYS A 57 -16.19 -9.76 5.48
C LYS A 57 -17.00 -9.06 4.43
N LEU A 58 -17.96 -9.80 3.91
CA LEU A 58 -18.86 -9.36 2.84
C LEU A 58 -19.82 -8.24 3.22
N LYS A 59 -19.82 -7.89 4.49
CA LYS A 59 -20.63 -6.78 5.00
C LYS A 59 -19.79 -5.55 5.32
N ARG A 60 -18.46 -5.66 5.22
CA ARG A 60 -17.52 -4.61 5.58
C ARG A 60 -16.91 -3.97 4.34
N TYR A 61 -17.02 -2.71 4.28
CA TYR A 61 -16.54 -1.92 3.18
C TYR A 61 -15.51 -0.97 3.62
N GLY A 62 -14.42 -1.16 3.11
CA GLY A 62 -13.50 -0.14 3.10
C GLY A 62 -12.08 -0.62 3.35
N MET A 63 -11.72 -0.93 4.55
CA MET A 63 -10.32 -1.03 4.91
C MET A 63 -9.70 -2.39 4.63
N GLU A 64 -10.44 -3.47 4.84
CA GLU A 64 -10.00 -4.82 4.49
C GLU A 64 -9.83 -5.00 2.99
N ALA A 65 -10.62 -4.29 2.20
CA ALA A 65 -10.50 -4.26 0.75
C ALA A 65 -9.42 -3.28 0.27
N SER A 66 -8.84 -2.49 1.17
CA SER A 66 -7.79 -1.55 0.79
C SER A 66 -6.49 -2.26 0.51
N TYR A 67 -5.92 -1.97 -0.63
CA TYR A 67 -4.64 -2.53 -1.05
C TYR A 67 -3.88 -1.58 -1.97
N SER A 68 -2.62 -1.88 -2.16
CA SER A 68 -1.75 -1.27 -3.14
C SER A 68 -1.32 -2.30 -4.17
N ARG A 69 -1.18 -1.90 -5.43
CA ARG A 69 -0.70 -2.74 -6.51
C ARG A 69 0.38 -2.04 -7.30
N CYS A 70 1.47 -2.75 -7.60
CA CYS A 70 2.43 -2.32 -8.61
C CYS A 70 2.62 -3.38 -9.70
N TYR A 71 3.21 -2.98 -10.82
CA TYR A 71 3.60 -3.85 -11.93
C TYR A 71 5.08 -3.65 -12.20
N ASP A 72 5.86 -4.74 -12.22
CA ASP A 72 7.32 -4.70 -12.36
C ASP A 72 7.81 -4.90 -13.80
N GLY A 73 6.87 -4.93 -14.76
CA GLY A 73 7.14 -5.25 -16.16
C GLY A 73 6.85 -6.71 -16.53
N GLN A 74 6.67 -7.58 -15.53
CA GLN A 74 6.38 -9.01 -15.71
C GLN A 74 5.25 -9.51 -14.82
N ARG A 75 5.11 -8.96 -13.61
CA ARG A 75 4.21 -9.47 -12.57
C ARG A 75 3.44 -8.32 -11.94
N PHE A 76 2.22 -8.61 -11.51
CA PHE A 76 1.46 -7.77 -10.59
C PHE A 76 1.76 -8.17 -9.16
N ILE A 77 2.06 -7.20 -8.31
CA ILE A 77 2.31 -7.41 -6.90
C ILE A 77 1.26 -6.65 -6.10
N TYR A 78 0.51 -7.37 -5.27
CA TYR A 78 -0.56 -6.86 -4.43
C TYR A 78 -0.13 -6.84 -2.97
N SER A 79 -0.38 -5.75 -2.27
CA SER A 79 -0.12 -5.57 -0.85
C SER A 79 -1.40 -5.09 -0.18
N PHE A 80 -2.12 -5.97 0.50
CA PHE A 80 -3.30 -5.59 1.27
C PHE A 80 -2.90 -4.94 2.58
N HIS A 81 -3.67 -3.95 3.02
CA HIS A 81 -3.29 -3.12 4.15
C HIS A 81 -3.26 -3.89 5.47
N TYR A 82 -4.11 -4.90 5.61
CA TYR A 82 -4.21 -5.71 6.82
C TYR A 82 -3.71 -7.16 6.63
N ASP A 83 -2.87 -7.40 5.63
CA ASP A 83 -2.21 -8.69 5.43
C ASP A 83 -0.69 -8.54 5.51
N GLU A 84 -0.05 -9.40 6.28
CA GLU A 84 1.42 -9.47 6.35
C GLU A 84 2.06 -10.01 5.07
N ASN A 85 1.25 -10.57 4.18
CA ASN A 85 1.72 -11.13 2.93
C ASN A 85 1.55 -10.14 1.78
N ILE A 86 2.35 -10.37 0.75
CA ILE A 86 2.12 -9.85 -0.59
C ILE A 86 1.74 -10.99 -1.52
N TYR A 87 1.03 -10.67 -2.59
CA TYR A 87 0.60 -11.65 -3.59
C TYR A 87 1.20 -11.29 -4.94
N VAL A 88 1.93 -12.23 -5.51
CA VAL A 88 2.64 -12.06 -6.79
C VAL A 88 1.91 -12.84 -7.85
N ALA A 89 1.34 -12.15 -8.82
CA ALA A 89 0.52 -12.73 -9.87
C ALA A 89 1.12 -12.53 -11.26
N THR A 90 0.94 -13.52 -12.15
CA THR A 90 1.12 -13.32 -13.60
C THR A 90 0.14 -12.27 -14.13
N PRO A 91 0.35 -11.70 -15.32
CA PRO A 91 -0.61 -10.76 -15.89
C PRO A 91 -2.04 -11.31 -15.98
N GLU A 92 -2.18 -12.58 -16.34
CA GLU A 92 -3.46 -13.29 -16.44
C GLU A 92 -4.03 -13.76 -15.10
N HIS A 93 -3.26 -13.64 -14.02
CA HIS A 93 -3.58 -14.11 -12.66
C HIS A 93 -3.88 -15.63 -12.59
N ASP A 94 -3.39 -16.40 -13.55
CA ASP A 94 -3.50 -17.86 -13.56
C ASP A 94 -2.53 -18.55 -12.58
N SER A 95 -1.53 -17.80 -12.14
CA SER A 95 -0.58 -18.21 -11.12
C SER A 95 -0.41 -17.10 -10.09
N ILE A 96 -0.66 -17.42 -8.83
CA ILE A 96 -0.55 -16.48 -7.70
C ILE A 96 0.30 -17.10 -6.60
N ARG A 97 1.37 -16.41 -6.25
CA ARG A 97 2.26 -16.80 -5.15
C ARG A 97 2.09 -15.85 -3.96
N LYS A 98 1.80 -16.41 -2.81
CA LYS A 98 1.78 -15.70 -1.53
C LYS A 98 3.19 -15.66 -0.94
N VAL A 99 3.66 -14.49 -0.52
CA VAL A 99 4.98 -14.30 0.08
C VAL A 99 4.82 -13.53 1.39
N SER A 100 5.36 -14.07 2.48
CA SER A 100 5.34 -13.38 3.78
C SER A 100 6.38 -12.25 3.79
N VAL A 101 5.90 -11.02 4.05
CA VAL A 101 6.71 -9.81 4.14
C VAL A 101 6.29 -9.05 5.39
N LYS A 102 6.78 -9.49 6.53
CA LYS A 102 6.45 -8.90 7.84
C LYS A 102 7.36 -7.74 8.18
N SER A 103 6.79 -6.71 8.78
CA SER A 103 7.56 -5.66 9.44
C SER A 103 8.25 -6.22 10.68
N LYS A 104 9.45 -5.74 10.98
CA LYS A 104 10.15 -6.04 12.23
C LYS A 104 9.66 -5.20 13.43
N TYR A 105 8.77 -4.23 13.19
CA TYR A 105 8.31 -3.30 14.23
C TYR A 105 6.96 -3.68 14.84
N PHE A 106 6.28 -4.69 14.30
CA PHE A 106 5.03 -5.22 14.86
C PHE A 106 4.79 -6.67 14.42
N ASP A 107 4.17 -7.44 15.30
CA ASP A 107 3.94 -8.87 15.07
C ASP A 107 2.66 -9.15 14.28
N LYS A 108 1.66 -8.27 14.42
CA LYS A 108 0.33 -8.46 13.84
C LYS A 108 -0.26 -7.16 13.32
N VAL A 109 -1.02 -7.29 12.25
CA VAL A 109 -1.99 -6.28 11.83
C VAL A 109 -3.38 -6.73 12.28
N GLN A 110 -4.21 -5.79 12.69
CA GLN A 110 -5.57 -6.07 13.13
C GLN A 110 -6.53 -5.16 12.39
N LEU A 111 -7.52 -5.77 11.76
CA LEU A 111 -8.64 -5.01 11.19
C LEU A 111 -9.35 -4.25 12.31
N PRO A 112 -9.57 -2.95 12.15
CA PRO A 112 -10.44 -2.21 13.05
C PRO A 112 -11.85 -2.78 13.05
N ASP A 113 -12.53 -2.72 14.17
CA ASP A 113 -13.96 -3.05 14.22
C ASP A 113 -14.75 -1.94 13.52
N GLU A 114 -15.43 -2.28 12.44
CA GLU A 114 -16.15 -1.30 11.62
C GLU A 114 -17.23 -0.53 12.35
N LEU A 115 -17.88 -1.15 13.30
CA LEU A 115 -18.95 -0.50 14.07
C LEU A 115 -18.40 0.53 15.05
N THR A 116 -17.14 0.37 15.44
CA THR A 116 -16.50 1.19 16.46
C THR A 116 -15.24 1.90 15.99
N ALA A 117 -14.76 1.57 14.77
CA ALA A 117 -13.55 2.16 14.22
C ALA A 117 -13.66 3.69 14.10
N SER A 118 -12.68 4.35 14.65
CA SER A 118 -12.53 5.80 14.60
C SER A 118 -11.32 6.20 13.76
N PRO A 119 -11.22 7.44 13.29
CA PRO A 119 -9.99 7.93 12.65
C PRO A 119 -8.75 7.76 13.53
N GLU A 120 -8.91 7.69 14.85
CA GLU A 120 -7.83 7.43 15.80
C GLU A 120 -7.26 6.02 15.62
N ASP A 121 -8.10 5.00 15.43
CA ASP A 121 -7.67 3.62 15.23
C ASP A 121 -6.74 3.49 14.04
N PHE A 122 -6.98 4.24 12.96
CA PHE A 122 -6.10 4.28 11.79
C PHE A 122 -4.77 4.97 12.04
N CYS A 123 -4.71 5.81 13.06
CA CYS A 123 -3.48 6.50 13.44
C CYS A 123 -2.63 5.72 14.42
N VAL A 124 -3.25 4.88 15.27
CA VAL A 124 -2.52 4.21 16.36
C VAL A 124 -2.25 2.73 16.11
N ASN A 125 -3.09 2.04 15.33
CA ASN A 125 -2.91 0.62 15.05
C ASN A 125 -1.91 0.36 13.93
N ALA A 126 -1.31 -0.85 13.93
CA ALA A 126 -0.41 -1.28 12.88
C ALA A 126 -1.15 -1.65 11.60
N TRP A 127 -0.63 -1.25 10.45
CA TRP A 127 -1.08 -1.70 9.13
C TRP A 127 -0.05 -1.40 8.06
N TYR A 128 -0.22 -1.98 6.87
CA TYR A 128 0.63 -1.71 5.70
C TYR A 128 -0.05 -0.70 4.78
N ASN A 129 0.75 0.01 3.99
CA ASN A 129 0.25 0.98 3.02
C ASN A 129 0.84 0.69 1.63
N ASN A 130 1.21 1.73 0.91
CA ASN A 130 1.66 1.64 -0.46
C ASN A 130 2.82 0.65 -0.66
N LEU A 131 2.76 -0.03 -1.80
CA LEU A 131 3.84 -0.81 -2.36
C LEU A 131 4.27 -0.17 -3.68
N LEU A 132 5.54 0.20 -3.79
CA LEU A 132 6.10 0.80 -5.00
C LEU A 132 7.19 -0.12 -5.57
N TYR A 133 7.26 -0.19 -6.89
CA TYR A 133 8.38 -0.80 -7.60
C TYR A 133 9.37 0.26 -8.06
N ASP A 134 10.65 0.01 -7.84
CA ASP A 134 11.77 0.83 -8.32
C ASP A 134 12.45 0.11 -9.50
N PRO A 135 12.18 0.52 -10.74
CA PRO A 135 12.76 -0.12 -11.92
C PRO A 135 14.25 0.18 -12.11
N TYR A 136 14.79 1.17 -11.41
CA TYR A 136 16.20 1.56 -11.55
C TYR A 136 17.13 0.72 -10.67
N ARG A 137 16.58 0.21 -9.52
CA ARG A 137 17.30 -0.61 -8.54
C ARG A 137 16.76 -2.02 -8.45
N GLU A 138 15.67 -2.32 -9.18
CA GLU A 138 14.95 -3.60 -9.18
C GLU A 138 14.56 -4.05 -7.76
N VAL A 139 14.06 -3.09 -6.96
CA VAL A 139 13.60 -3.32 -5.58
C VAL A 139 12.16 -2.86 -5.39
N TYR A 140 11.54 -3.32 -4.31
CA TYR A 140 10.22 -2.86 -3.91
C TYR A 140 10.29 -2.19 -2.55
N TYR A 141 9.47 -1.16 -2.38
CA TYR A 141 9.29 -0.43 -1.13
C TYR A 141 7.88 -0.66 -0.61
N ARG A 142 7.74 -1.41 0.47
CA ARG A 142 6.48 -1.61 1.16
C ARG A 142 6.44 -0.73 2.40
N ILE A 143 5.48 0.19 2.47
CA ILE A 143 5.31 1.07 3.62
C ILE A 143 4.60 0.31 4.72
N ALA A 144 5.11 0.40 5.95
CA ALA A 144 4.51 -0.16 7.13
C ALA A 144 4.35 0.92 8.20
N TYR A 145 3.19 0.95 8.82
CA TYR A 145 2.88 1.83 9.94
C TYR A 145 2.92 1.04 11.25
N PRO A 146 3.95 1.22 12.08
CA PRO A 146 3.96 0.64 13.42
C PRO A 146 2.84 1.18 14.30
N PRO A 147 2.46 0.47 15.38
CA PRO A 147 1.60 1.05 16.40
C PRO A 147 2.21 2.34 16.94
N SER A 148 1.38 3.34 17.18
CA SER A 148 1.82 4.63 17.69
C SER A 148 0.81 5.21 18.69
N THR A 149 1.13 6.36 19.24
CA THR A 149 0.23 7.11 20.13
C THR A 149 -0.08 8.45 19.52
N LEU A 150 -1.30 8.94 19.76
CA LEU A 150 -1.66 10.31 19.41
C LEU A 150 -1.11 11.28 20.45
N ASP A 151 -0.45 12.32 19.97
CA ASP A 151 -0.03 13.42 20.83
C ASP A 151 -1.23 14.30 21.16
N LYS A 152 -1.21 14.93 22.35
CA LYS A 152 -2.33 15.77 22.82
C LYS A 152 -2.60 16.92 21.86
N GLY A 153 -3.85 17.03 21.41
CA GLY A 153 -4.30 18.10 20.52
C GLY A 153 -4.09 17.83 19.03
N VAL A 154 -3.53 16.68 18.67
CA VAL A 154 -3.41 16.24 17.26
C VAL A 154 -4.77 15.75 16.78
N ARG A 155 -5.14 16.15 15.56
CA ARG A 155 -6.38 15.73 14.92
C ARG A 155 -6.13 14.46 14.09
N PRO A 156 -6.80 13.33 14.41
CA PRO A 156 -6.56 12.06 13.70
C PRO A 156 -6.74 12.16 12.17
N MET A 157 -7.75 12.88 11.71
CA MET A 157 -8.01 13.04 10.27
C MET A 157 -6.85 13.70 9.51
N GLU A 158 -6.11 14.60 10.16
CA GLU A 158 -4.93 15.20 9.54
C GLU A 158 -3.78 14.21 9.42
N LEU A 159 -3.58 13.35 10.43
CA LEU A 159 -2.60 12.26 10.33
C LEU A 159 -2.97 11.25 9.24
N VAL A 160 -4.24 10.93 9.09
CA VAL A 160 -4.70 10.05 7.99
C VAL A 160 -4.42 10.68 6.63
N GLN A 161 -4.61 11.98 6.51
CA GLN A 161 -4.48 12.71 5.24
C GLN A 161 -3.03 13.07 4.90
N PHE A 162 -2.24 13.51 5.89
CA PHE A 162 -0.91 14.09 5.66
C PHE A 162 0.26 13.21 6.12
N GLY A 163 -0.03 11.98 6.47
CA GLY A 163 0.96 11.02 6.95
C GLY A 163 0.87 10.79 8.46
N ARG A 164 1.09 9.55 8.85
CA ARG A 164 1.09 9.15 10.26
C ARG A 164 2.34 9.65 10.97
N LYS A 165 2.31 9.59 12.31
CA LYS A 165 3.40 10.03 13.18
C LYS A 165 4.76 9.49 12.74
N ASN A 166 4.83 8.17 12.47
CA ASN A 166 6.00 7.51 11.91
C ASN A 166 5.61 6.36 10.99
N PHE A 167 6.58 5.86 10.25
CA PHE A 167 6.45 4.72 9.37
C PHE A 167 7.82 4.07 9.15
N SER A 168 7.82 2.82 8.71
CA SER A 168 8.99 2.16 8.16
C SER A 168 8.79 1.83 6.67
N ILE A 169 9.88 1.54 5.99
CA ILE A 169 9.86 1.05 4.61
C ILE A 169 10.57 -0.30 4.59
N ILE A 170 9.81 -1.35 4.31
CA ILE A 170 10.37 -2.67 4.04
C ILE A 170 10.91 -2.65 2.61
N ILE A 171 12.21 -2.85 2.45
CA ILE A 171 12.90 -2.88 1.17
C ILE A 171 13.06 -4.34 0.76
N LEU A 172 12.56 -4.70 -0.42
CA LEU A 172 12.61 -6.06 -0.93
C LEU A 172 13.43 -6.13 -2.21
N ASP A 173 14.20 -7.21 -2.38
CA ASP A 173 14.83 -7.52 -3.66
C ASP A 173 13.80 -8.04 -4.69
N LYS A 174 14.26 -8.32 -5.92
CA LYS A 174 13.43 -8.87 -7.00
C LYS A 174 12.81 -10.23 -6.69
N ASP A 175 13.35 -10.97 -5.71
CA ASP A 175 12.86 -12.27 -5.24
C ASP A 175 11.97 -12.14 -4.00
N PHE A 176 11.72 -10.89 -3.56
CA PHE A 176 10.94 -10.51 -2.38
C PHE A 176 11.59 -10.88 -1.04
N ARG A 177 12.93 -10.98 -1.00
CA ARG A 177 13.67 -11.09 0.25
C ARG A 177 13.83 -9.70 0.85
N ILE A 178 13.69 -9.61 2.17
CA ILE A 178 13.85 -8.33 2.88
C ILE A 178 15.35 -7.98 2.92
N LEU A 179 15.70 -6.87 2.29
CA LEU A 179 17.04 -6.28 2.32
C LEU A 179 17.24 -5.39 3.56
N GLY A 180 16.19 -4.73 4.01
CA GLY A 180 16.23 -3.87 5.17
C GLY A 180 14.88 -3.24 5.48
N GLU A 181 14.79 -2.59 6.63
CA GLU A 181 13.59 -1.85 7.03
C GLU A 181 13.97 -0.67 7.93
N PRO A 182 14.31 0.49 7.36
CA PRO A 182 14.52 1.71 8.12
C PRO A 182 13.21 2.24 8.69
N LEU A 183 13.26 2.72 9.95
CA LEU A 183 12.19 3.49 10.58
C LEU A 183 12.46 4.99 10.37
N PHE A 184 11.45 5.71 9.95
CA PHE A 184 11.54 7.15 9.73
C PHE A 184 11.16 7.94 10.99
N PRO A 185 11.77 9.11 11.20
CA PRO A 185 11.54 9.90 12.40
C PRO A 185 10.11 10.45 12.45
N ASP A 186 9.61 10.60 13.68
CA ASP A 186 8.28 11.11 13.96
C ASP A 186 8.02 12.46 13.30
N ASN A 187 6.81 12.64 12.79
CA ASN A 187 6.26 13.91 12.34
C ASN A 187 7.12 14.66 11.32
N THR A 188 7.89 13.93 10.50
CA THR A 188 8.86 14.54 9.58
C THR A 188 8.45 14.39 8.12
N TYR A 189 8.02 13.19 7.72
CA TYR A 189 7.75 12.84 6.33
C TYR A 189 6.30 12.44 6.12
N ASN A 190 5.80 12.70 4.91
CA ASN A 190 4.51 12.22 4.44
C ASN A 190 4.72 11.07 3.43
N PRO A 191 4.60 9.81 3.83
CA PRO A 191 4.82 8.65 2.97
C PRO A 191 3.70 8.40 1.96
N THR A 192 2.61 9.18 1.99
CA THR A 192 1.57 9.09 0.97
C THR A 192 2.00 9.76 -0.33
N ILE A 193 3.07 10.58 -0.28
CA ILE A 193 3.63 11.29 -1.44
C ILE A 193 5.08 10.85 -1.60
N MET A 194 5.29 9.86 -2.47
CA MET A 194 6.60 9.29 -2.77
C MET A 194 6.81 9.21 -4.27
N LEU A 195 8.05 9.41 -4.71
CA LEU A 195 8.46 9.35 -6.11
C LEU A 195 9.73 8.50 -6.24
N VAL A 196 9.71 7.57 -7.18
CA VAL A 196 10.90 6.81 -7.59
C VAL A 196 11.54 7.52 -8.79
N ARG A 197 12.84 7.78 -8.70
CA ARG A 197 13.64 8.41 -9.75
C ARG A 197 14.97 7.68 -9.93
N PRO A 198 15.68 7.87 -11.07
CA PRO A 198 17.01 7.27 -11.25
C PRO A 198 17.97 7.59 -10.08
N GLU A 199 17.87 8.80 -9.51
CA GLU A 199 18.76 9.29 -8.48
C GLU A 199 18.42 8.78 -7.06
N GLY A 200 17.21 8.21 -6.84
CA GLY A 200 16.80 7.74 -5.53
C GLY A 200 15.30 7.67 -5.32
N LEU A 201 14.93 7.31 -4.11
CA LEU A 201 13.57 7.40 -3.59
C LEU A 201 13.38 8.80 -2.99
N TYR A 202 12.36 9.50 -3.43
CA TYR A 202 11.99 10.81 -2.89
C TYR A 202 10.73 10.68 -2.05
N ILE A 203 10.80 11.16 -0.81
CA ILE A 203 9.69 11.18 0.13
C ILE A 203 9.40 12.62 0.50
N SER A 204 8.13 13.01 0.45
CA SER A 204 7.75 14.36 0.87
C SER A 204 8.08 14.61 2.34
N ASP A 205 8.72 15.73 2.65
CA ASP A 205 8.93 16.21 4.01
C ASP A 205 7.86 17.24 4.46
N SER A 206 6.72 17.22 3.76
CA SER A 206 5.56 18.06 4.06
C SER A 206 4.58 17.38 5.03
N HIS A 207 5.09 16.86 6.16
CA HIS A 207 4.22 16.42 7.25
C HIS A 207 3.72 17.63 8.03
N TYR A 208 2.40 17.73 8.29
CA TYR A 208 1.80 18.95 8.84
C TYR A 208 2.29 19.32 10.26
N LEU A 209 2.83 18.36 11.01
CA LEU A 209 3.47 18.60 12.30
C LEU A 209 4.99 18.85 12.18
N ASN A 210 5.56 18.80 10.98
CA ASN A 210 6.95 19.17 10.78
C ASN A 210 7.11 20.68 11.03
N PRO A 211 8.02 21.15 11.90
CA PRO A 211 8.23 22.58 12.14
C PRO A 211 8.57 23.40 10.89
N ARG A 212 8.99 22.73 9.82
CA ARG A 212 9.31 23.35 8.51
C ARG A 212 8.17 23.24 7.51
N PHE A 213 7.01 22.71 7.93
CA PHE A 213 5.87 22.57 7.06
C PHE A 213 5.41 23.93 6.53
N ASN A 214 5.16 23.96 5.24
CA ASN A 214 4.59 25.11 4.55
C ASN A 214 3.57 24.57 3.53
N ASP A 215 2.32 24.95 3.67
CA ASP A 215 1.21 24.48 2.83
C ASP A 215 1.28 24.98 1.36
N ASP A 216 2.04 26.04 1.12
CA ASP A 216 2.30 26.54 -0.23
C ASP A 216 3.44 25.81 -0.96
N ILE A 217 4.22 24.96 -0.26
CA ILE A 217 5.43 24.33 -0.80
C ILE A 217 5.39 22.80 -0.59
N LEU A 218 5.37 22.06 -1.69
CA LEU A 218 5.59 20.63 -1.67
C LEU A 218 7.09 20.34 -1.83
N SER A 219 7.71 19.87 -0.77
CA SER A 219 9.14 19.55 -0.73
C SER A 219 9.42 18.06 -0.54
N PHE A 220 10.60 17.63 -0.97
CA PHE A 220 11.01 16.23 -0.95
C PHE A 220 12.43 16.07 -0.40
N ARG A 221 12.67 14.93 0.25
CA ARG A 221 14.01 14.45 0.58
C ARG A 221 14.33 13.23 -0.27
N LYS A 222 15.54 13.22 -0.82
CA LYS A 222 16.10 12.10 -1.56
C LYS A 222 16.74 11.10 -0.58
N PHE A 223 16.45 9.83 -0.81
CA PHE A 223 17.06 8.69 -0.13
C PHE A 223 17.72 7.78 -1.17
N GLU A 224 18.92 7.35 -0.86
CA GLU A 224 19.67 6.40 -1.68
C GLU A 224 19.73 5.05 -0.98
N LEU A 225 19.58 3.99 -1.74
CA LEU A 225 19.83 2.64 -1.26
C LEU A 225 21.34 2.43 -1.26
N VAL A 226 21.90 2.11 -0.09
CA VAL A 226 23.30 1.76 0.09
C VAL A 226 23.41 0.31 0.54
N GLU A 227 24.35 -0.43 -0.04
CA GLU A 227 24.72 -1.75 0.46
C GLU A 227 25.63 -1.57 1.68
N GLU A 228 25.37 -2.31 2.75
CA GLU A 228 26.24 -2.38 3.95
C GLU A 228 27.32 -3.45 3.77
#